data_302e5c1a8bb0552c6d7f5bc619468898
#
_entry.id   302e5c1a8bb0552c6d7f5bc619468898
#
_cell.length_a   1.000
_cell.length_b   1.000
_cell.length_c   1.000
_cell.angle_alpha   90.00
_cell.angle_beta   90.00
_cell.angle_gamma   90.00
#
_symmetry.space_group_name_H-M   'P 1'
#
loop_
_entity.id
_entity.type
_entity.pdbx_description
1 polymer ?
#
loop_
_entity_poly.entity_id
_entity_poly.type
_entity_poly.pdbx_seq_one_letter_code
_entity_poly.pdbx_strand_id
1 'polypeptide(L)'
;MKNIHHKLSILLIYILYSCAGTKSGMEFSIKEKFEMGMENLEKEKYLQAQLDFNNVLIRGTGSDYGDDAQFYLGESYYRNEEYLSAITEFEKLTRRMGFSEYVEEARFKICESYKIESPKYFHDQEYTQKALERYQEFIDDYPKSKYLSLILLSIKDLRNKMATKLYQTGILYIKMEEYPSAKIAFKNAIDSY
;
A
#
# COMPACT_ATOMS: atom_id res chain seq x y z
N MET A 1 -38.84 -25.99 52.25
CA MET A 1 -38.17 -26.41 51.00
C MET A 1 -38.88 -25.95 49.71
N LYS A 2 -40.21 -25.80 49.65
CA LYS A 2 -40.95 -25.35 48.44
C LYS A 2 -40.59 -23.93 47.96
N ASN A 3 -40.21 -22.98 48.83
CA ASN A 3 -39.96 -21.59 48.48
C ASN A 3 -38.57 -21.35 47.82
N ILE A 4 -37.63 -22.27 47.98
CA ILE A 4 -36.28 -22.17 47.37
C ILE A 4 -36.34 -22.52 45.87
N HIS A 5 -37.11 -23.51 45.51
CA HIS A 5 -37.28 -23.92 44.11
C HIS A 5 -38.00 -22.85 43.28
N HIS A 6 -38.97 -22.14 43.86
CA HIS A 6 -39.65 -21.02 43.17
C HIS A 6 -38.72 -19.82 42.91
N LYS A 7 -37.90 -19.48 43.89
CA LYS A 7 -36.89 -18.39 43.71
C LYS A 7 -35.80 -18.77 42.73
N LEU A 8 -35.37 -20.04 42.69
CA LEU A 8 -34.38 -20.55 41.73
C LEU A 8 -34.94 -20.56 40.32
N SER A 9 -36.22 -20.96 40.12
CA SER A 9 -36.88 -20.93 38.82
C SER A 9 -37.06 -19.53 38.26
N ILE A 10 -37.37 -18.54 39.11
CA ILE A 10 -37.51 -17.13 38.70
C ILE A 10 -36.13 -16.56 38.31
N LEU A 11 -35.06 -16.90 39.03
CA LEU A 11 -33.71 -16.46 38.71
C LEU A 11 -33.24 -17.04 37.37
N LEU A 12 -33.57 -18.32 37.07
CA LEU A 12 -33.26 -18.96 35.81
C LEU A 12 -33.97 -18.31 34.61
N ILE A 13 -35.22 -17.87 34.81
CA ILE A 13 -35.99 -17.19 33.76
C ILE A 13 -35.38 -15.79 33.47
N TYR A 14 -34.86 -15.06 34.47
CA TYR A 14 -34.18 -13.79 34.22
C TYR A 14 -32.87 -13.94 33.45
N ILE A 15 -32.12 -15.01 33.65
CA ILE A 15 -30.89 -15.29 32.90
C ILE A 15 -31.17 -15.61 31.42
N LEU A 16 -32.29 -16.27 31.13
CA LEU A 16 -32.67 -16.58 29.73
C LEU A 16 -33.20 -15.34 28.98
N TYR A 17 -33.74 -14.33 29.66
CA TYR A 17 -34.15 -13.08 29.01
C TYR A 17 -32.98 -12.12 28.73
N SER A 18 -31.85 -12.29 29.38
CA SER A 18 -30.65 -11.43 29.18
C SER A 18 -29.91 -11.75 27.88
N CYS A 19 -30.17 -12.86 27.19
CA CYS A 19 -29.55 -13.24 25.92
C CYS A 19 -30.37 -12.90 24.66
N ALA A 20 -31.57 -12.28 24.82
CA ALA A 20 -32.44 -11.95 23.68
C ALA A 20 -32.32 -10.47 23.30
N GLY A 21 -31.12 -10.01 23.00
CA GLY A 21 -30.87 -8.63 22.64
C GLY A 21 -29.55 -8.37 21.93
N THR A 22 -29.03 -9.34 21.12
CA THR A 22 -28.15 -8.96 20.04
C THR A 22 -29.00 -8.16 19.06
N LYS A 23 -28.97 -6.82 19.16
CA LYS A 23 -29.35 -5.95 18.07
C LYS A 23 -28.67 -6.51 16.84
N SER A 24 -29.44 -7.03 15.87
CA SER A 24 -28.92 -7.32 14.55
C SER A 24 -28.16 -6.04 14.14
N GLY A 25 -26.83 -6.16 13.98
CA GLY A 25 -26.00 -5.01 13.74
C GLY A 25 -26.60 -4.23 12.60
N MET A 26 -26.73 -2.93 12.76
CA MET A 26 -27.27 -2.02 11.73
C MET A 26 -26.48 -2.30 10.46
N GLU A 27 -27.11 -2.94 9.49
CA GLU A 27 -26.44 -3.30 8.23
C GLU A 27 -26.33 -2.03 7.39
N PHE A 28 -25.17 -1.38 7.45
CA PHE A 28 -24.89 -0.20 6.66
C PHE A 28 -24.95 -0.52 5.16
N SER A 29 -25.49 0.39 4.37
CA SER A 29 -25.43 0.32 2.91
C SER A 29 -23.99 0.43 2.42
N ILE A 30 -23.75 0.04 1.16
CA ILE A 30 -22.42 0.18 0.53
C ILE A 30 -21.96 1.64 0.56
N LYS A 31 -22.86 2.58 0.23
CA LYS A 31 -22.59 4.01 0.28
C LYS A 31 -22.17 4.47 1.69
N GLU A 32 -22.97 4.13 2.71
CA GLU A 32 -22.65 4.51 4.10
C GLU A 32 -21.30 3.94 4.55
N LYS A 33 -20.98 2.69 4.15
CA LYS A 33 -19.67 2.10 4.44
C LYS A 33 -18.52 2.81 3.74
N PHE A 34 -18.71 3.23 2.51
CA PHE A 34 -17.73 4.03 1.79
C PHE A 34 -17.52 5.39 2.47
N GLU A 35 -18.60 6.11 2.80
CA GLU A 35 -18.54 7.39 3.52
C GLU A 35 -17.84 7.27 4.89
N MET A 36 -18.11 6.20 5.64
CA MET A 36 -17.40 5.90 6.90
C MET A 36 -15.90 5.67 6.67
N GLY A 37 -15.54 4.97 5.61
CA GLY A 37 -14.15 4.76 5.21
C GLY A 37 -13.43 6.09 4.94
N MET A 38 -14.08 6.98 4.18
CA MET A 38 -13.56 8.32 3.88
C MET A 38 -13.40 9.16 5.16
N GLU A 39 -14.40 9.18 6.03
CA GLU A 39 -14.34 9.89 7.30
C GLU A 39 -13.20 9.37 8.20
N ASN A 40 -13.03 8.03 8.26
CA ASN A 40 -11.94 7.42 9.02
C ASN A 40 -10.56 7.74 8.42
N LEU A 41 -10.45 7.79 7.10
CA LEU A 41 -9.22 8.18 6.41
C LEU A 41 -8.83 9.64 6.70
N GLU A 42 -9.80 10.56 6.67
CA GLU A 42 -9.59 11.97 7.02
C GLU A 42 -9.18 12.17 8.48
N LYS A 43 -9.70 11.32 9.37
CA LYS A 43 -9.35 11.31 10.80
C LYS A 43 -8.07 10.53 11.12
N GLU A 44 -7.31 10.13 10.10
CA GLU A 44 -6.08 9.33 10.21
C GLU A 44 -6.28 7.98 10.93
N LYS A 45 -7.51 7.47 10.97
CA LYS A 45 -7.87 6.16 11.50
C LYS A 45 -7.70 5.09 10.42
N TYR A 46 -6.47 4.93 9.95
CA TYR A 46 -6.17 4.15 8.74
C TYR A 46 -6.65 2.70 8.82
N LEU A 47 -6.43 2.02 9.94
CA LEU A 47 -6.90 0.63 10.11
C LEU A 47 -8.42 0.51 10.00
N GLN A 48 -9.17 1.49 10.52
CA GLN A 48 -10.61 1.48 10.42
C GLN A 48 -11.07 1.78 8.99
N ALA A 49 -10.41 2.73 8.31
CA ALA A 49 -10.66 3.03 6.91
C ALA A 49 -10.42 1.79 6.02
N GLN A 50 -9.31 1.05 6.24
CA GLN A 50 -9.02 -0.22 5.55
C GLN A 50 -10.16 -1.24 5.72
N LEU A 51 -10.69 -1.40 6.93
CA LEU A 51 -11.82 -2.30 7.20
C LEU A 51 -13.09 -1.86 6.48
N ASP A 52 -13.39 -0.56 6.46
CA ASP A 52 -14.59 -0.04 5.83
C ASP A 52 -14.51 -0.16 4.31
N PHE A 53 -13.39 0.21 3.66
CA PHE A 53 -13.20 0.03 2.21
C PHE A 53 -13.17 -1.44 1.80
N ASN A 54 -12.53 -2.32 2.56
CA ASN A 54 -12.60 -3.76 2.32
C ASN A 54 -14.04 -4.28 2.36
N ASN A 55 -14.86 -3.79 3.30
CA ASN A 55 -16.27 -4.17 3.38
C ASN A 55 -17.04 -3.74 2.10
N VAL A 56 -16.77 -2.52 1.59
CA VAL A 56 -17.31 -2.07 0.30
C VAL A 56 -16.92 -3.02 -0.84
N LEU A 57 -15.65 -3.42 -0.92
CA LEU A 57 -15.15 -4.29 -1.99
C LEU A 57 -15.76 -5.71 -1.93
N ILE A 58 -15.96 -6.26 -0.73
CA ILE A 58 -16.52 -7.61 -0.54
C ILE A 58 -18.02 -7.62 -0.83
N ARG A 59 -18.78 -6.64 -0.33
CA ARG A 59 -20.23 -6.63 -0.41
C ARG A 59 -20.77 -5.91 -1.64
N GLY A 60 -20.00 -4.95 -2.16
CA GLY A 60 -20.37 -4.08 -3.27
C GLY A 60 -19.71 -4.45 -4.59
N THR A 61 -19.42 -5.73 -4.85
CA THR A 61 -18.85 -6.17 -6.13
C THR A 61 -19.72 -5.69 -7.30
N GLY A 62 -19.15 -4.82 -8.16
CA GLY A 62 -19.87 -4.22 -9.28
C GLY A 62 -20.69 -2.97 -8.91
N SER A 63 -20.54 -2.43 -7.69
CA SER A 63 -21.12 -1.12 -7.34
C SER A 63 -20.31 0.04 -7.93
N ASP A 64 -20.94 1.21 -8.02
CA ASP A 64 -20.31 2.46 -8.46
C ASP A 64 -19.17 2.92 -7.54
N TYR A 65 -19.06 2.34 -6.34
CA TYR A 65 -18.00 2.62 -5.36
C TYR A 65 -16.82 1.65 -5.41
N GLY A 66 -16.79 0.72 -6.37
CA GLY A 66 -15.81 -0.37 -6.41
C GLY A 66 -14.38 0.12 -6.63
N ASP A 67 -14.16 0.97 -7.62
CA ASP A 67 -12.84 1.51 -7.95
C ASP A 67 -12.40 2.59 -6.96
N ASP A 68 -13.32 3.47 -6.53
CA ASP A 68 -13.08 4.40 -5.43
C ASP A 68 -12.59 3.67 -4.18
N ALA A 69 -13.34 2.65 -3.73
CA ALA A 69 -12.97 1.89 -2.53
C ALA A 69 -11.64 1.16 -2.69
N GLN A 70 -11.33 0.64 -3.89
CA GLN A 70 -10.05 0.00 -4.16
C GLN A 70 -8.89 0.98 -4.10
N PHE A 71 -9.08 2.20 -4.65
CA PHE A 71 -8.08 3.26 -4.59
C PHE A 71 -7.85 3.72 -3.16
N TYR A 72 -8.92 4.06 -2.42
CA TYR A 72 -8.82 4.57 -1.06
C TYR A 72 -8.38 3.50 -0.04
N LEU A 73 -8.57 2.21 -0.34
CA LEU A 73 -7.94 1.13 0.41
C LEU A 73 -6.42 1.18 0.26
N GLY A 74 -5.93 1.31 -0.98
CA GLY A 74 -4.50 1.50 -1.25
C GLY A 74 -3.93 2.76 -0.58
N GLU A 75 -4.67 3.87 -0.64
CA GLU A 75 -4.30 5.14 0.00
C GLU A 75 -4.26 5.03 1.53
N SER A 76 -5.18 4.25 2.13
CA SER A 76 -5.19 3.99 3.58
C SER A 76 -3.94 3.22 4.02
N TYR A 77 -3.53 2.20 3.26
CA TYR A 77 -2.28 1.50 3.49
C TYR A 77 -1.06 2.42 3.31
N TYR A 78 -1.06 3.23 2.24
CA TYR A 78 0.04 4.17 1.95
C TYR A 78 0.24 5.18 3.08
N ARG A 79 -0.85 5.79 3.57
CA ARG A 79 -0.79 6.76 4.68
C ARG A 79 -0.44 6.11 6.01
N ASN A 80 -0.76 4.82 6.18
CA ASN A 80 -0.34 4.03 7.35
C ASN A 80 1.09 3.50 7.23
N GLU A 81 1.85 3.94 6.22
CA GLU A 81 3.24 3.51 5.94
C GLU A 81 3.39 2.01 5.61
N GLU A 82 2.29 1.35 5.26
CA GLU A 82 2.25 -0.05 4.83
C GLU A 82 2.43 -0.15 3.31
N TYR A 83 3.59 0.29 2.81
CA TYR A 83 3.81 0.54 1.37
C TYR A 83 3.68 -0.71 0.50
N LEU A 84 4.11 -1.89 0.97
CA LEU A 84 3.96 -3.13 0.21
C LEU A 84 2.49 -3.57 0.09
N SER A 85 1.69 -3.33 1.13
CA SER A 85 0.23 -3.54 1.07
C SER A 85 -0.41 -2.54 0.11
N ALA A 86 -0.01 -1.27 0.17
CA ALA A 86 -0.48 -0.23 -0.74
C ALA A 86 -0.21 -0.58 -2.21
N ILE A 87 1.01 -1.03 -2.54
CA ILE A 87 1.38 -1.52 -3.89
C ILE A 87 0.39 -2.59 -4.34
N THR A 88 0.13 -3.58 -3.47
CA THR A 88 -0.78 -4.68 -3.79
C THR A 88 -2.19 -4.20 -4.13
N GLU A 89 -2.73 -3.25 -3.35
CA GLU A 89 -4.09 -2.74 -3.58
C GLU A 89 -4.16 -1.83 -4.82
N PHE A 90 -3.16 -0.97 -5.03
CA PHE A 90 -3.08 -0.16 -6.26
C PHE A 90 -2.87 -1.02 -7.51
N GLU A 91 -2.09 -2.10 -7.45
CA GLU A 91 -1.98 -3.04 -8.56
C GLU A 91 -3.28 -3.79 -8.86
N LYS A 92 -4.12 -4.10 -7.85
CA LYS A 92 -5.46 -4.67 -8.08
C LYS A 92 -6.33 -3.68 -8.86
N LEU A 93 -6.31 -2.40 -8.50
CA LEU A 93 -7.03 -1.35 -9.23
C LEU A 93 -6.55 -1.30 -10.69
N THR A 94 -5.26 -1.11 -10.93
CA THR A 94 -4.71 -0.91 -12.27
C THR A 94 -4.93 -2.11 -13.20
N ARG A 95 -4.96 -3.34 -12.65
CA ARG A 95 -5.17 -4.57 -13.42
C ARG A 95 -6.64 -4.90 -13.67
N ARG A 96 -7.53 -4.62 -12.72
CA ARG A 96 -8.93 -5.05 -12.77
C ARG A 96 -9.88 -3.95 -13.18
N MET A 97 -9.50 -2.70 -12.97
CA MET A 97 -10.33 -1.51 -13.12
C MET A 97 -9.63 -0.48 -14.01
N GLY A 98 -9.11 -0.94 -15.17
CA GLY A 98 -8.26 -0.14 -16.06
C GLY A 98 -8.91 1.11 -16.66
N PHE A 99 -10.23 1.27 -16.52
CA PHE A 99 -10.96 2.47 -16.92
C PHE A 99 -11.25 3.45 -15.78
N SER A 100 -10.81 3.13 -14.56
CA SER A 100 -10.94 4.04 -13.42
C SER A 100 -10.12 5.30 -13.61
N GLU A 101 -10.65 6.43 -13.19
CA GLU A 101 -9.94 7.72 -13.19
C GLU A 101 -8.70 7.71 -12.27
N TYR A 102 -8.63 6.80 -11.33
CA TYR A 102 -7.51 6.66 -10.39
C TYR A 102 -6.31 5.89 -10.94
N VAL A 103 -6.38 5.30 -12.14
CA VAL A 103 -5.32 4.42 -12.65
C VAL A 103 -3.97 5.13 -12.74
N GLU A 104 -3.93 6.37 -13.26
CA GLU A 104 -2.69 7.14 -13.35
C GLU A 104 -2.11 7.43 -11.96
N GLU A 105 -2.94 7.89 -11.03
CA GLU A 105 -2.50 8.20 -9.67
C GLU A 105 -2.07 6.93 -8.91
N ALA A 106 -2.78 5.83 -9.05
CA ALA A 106 -2.42 4.55 -8.44
C ALA A 106 -1.06 4.05 -8.94
N ARG A 107 -0.77 4.15 -10.26
CA ARG A 107 0.54 3.81 -10.81
C ARG A 107 1.65 4.71 -10.27
N PHE A 108 1.40 6.01 -10.13
CA PHE A 108 2.35 6.92 -9.48
C PHE A 108 2.60 6.53 -8.01
N LYS A 109 1.55 6.19 -7.26
CA LYS A 109 1.65 5.72 -5.87
C LYS A 109 2.43 4.40 -5.75
N ILE A 110 2.30 3.47 -6.70
CA ILE A 110 3.12 2.26 -6.76
C ILE A 110 4.61 2.62 -6.89
N CYS A 111 4.96 3.54 -7.80
CA CYS A 111 6.33 4.00 -7.97
C CYS A 111 6.90 4.61 -6.69
N GLU A 112 6.16 5.54 -6.07
CA GLU A 112 6.58 6.20 -4.81
C GLU A 112 6.72 5.19 -3.67
N SER A 113 5.82 4.19 -3.58
CA SER A 113 5.90 3.13 -2.57
C SER A 113 7.19 2.31 -2.71
N TYR A 114 7.54 1.86 -3.92
CA TYR A 114 8.81 1.16 -4.16
C TYR A 114 10.03 2.05 -3.89
N LYS A 115 9.95 3.35 -4.19
CA LYS A 115 11.02 4.31 -3.88
C LYS A 115 11.22 4.45 -2.37
N ILE A 116 10.15 4.52 -1.58
CA ILE A 116 10.22 4.61 -0.11
C ILE A 116 10.81 3.32 0.47
N GLU A 117 10.38 2.15 -0.03
CA GLU A 117 10.93 0.84 0.35
C GLU A 117 12.38 0.61 -0.10
N SER A 118 12.91 1.44 -1.02
CA SER A 118 14.26 1.34 -1.52
C SER A 118 15.29 1.61 -0.41
N PRO A 119 16.11 0.63 0.01
CA PRO A 119 16.99 0.77 1.16
C PRO A 119 18.22 1.63 0.85
N LYS A 120 19.10 1.81 1.85
CA LYS A 120 20.41 2.45 1.66
C LYS A 120 21.26 1.63 0.68
N TYR A 121 22.19 2.30 -0.02
CA TYR A 121 22.97 1.73 -1.12
C TYR A 121 23.73 0.43 -0.81
N PHE A 122 24.12 0.20 0.45
CA PHE A 122 24.89 -0.96 0.87
C PHE A 122 24.06 -2.23 1.14
N HIS A 123 22.71 -2.11 1.15
CA HIS A 123 21.80 -3.24 1.23
C HIS A 123 21.49 -3.81 -0.15
N ASP A 124 20.64 -4.83 -0.21
CA ASP A 124 20.04 -5.30 -1.45
C ASP A 124 19.22 -4.21 -2.12
N GLN A 125 19.26 -4.13 -3.46
CA GLN A 125 18.66 -3.03 -4.20
C GLN A 125 17.45 -3.48 -5.04
N GLU A 126 16.82 -4.59 -4.70
CA GLU A 126 15.66 -5.11 -5.43
C GLU A 126 14.54 -4.07 -5.55
N TYR A 127 14.17 -3.42 -4.45
CA TYR A 127 13.14 -2.38 -4.48
C TYR A 127 13.57 -1.10 -5.22
N THR A 128 14.87 -0.78 -5.22
CA THR A 128 15.41 0.32 -6.03
C THR A 128 15.24 0.04 -7.52
N GLN A 129 15.53 -1.19 -7.94
CA GLN A 129 15.35 -1.61 -9.32
C GLN A 129 13.87 -1.62 -9.72
N LYS A 130 13.00 -2.19 -8.89
CA LYS A 130 11.55 -2.16 -9.09
C LYS A 130 11.01 -0.73 -9.22
N ALA A 131 11.47 0.19 -8.36
CA ALA A 131 11.08 1.59 -8.48
C ALA A 131 11.48 2.20 -9.82
N LEU A 132 12.73 1.97 -10.26
CA LEU A 132 13.23 2.47 -11.57
C LEU A 132 12.43 1.89 -12.74
N GLU A 133 12.11 0.60 -12.72
CA GLU A 133 11.28 -0.06 -13.72
C GLU A 133 9.87 0.54 -13.77
N ARG A 134 9.20 0.67 -12.63
CA ARG A 134 7.85 1.25 -12.56
C ARG A 134 7.81 2.71 -12.98
N TYR A 135 8.82 3.50 -12.63
CA TYR A 135 8.93 4.89 -13.12
C TYR A 135 9.10 4.97 -14.63
N GLN A 136 9.91 4.06 -15.23
CA GLN A 136 10.05 4.03 -16.67
C GLN A 136 8.75 3.66 -17.38
N GLU A 137 8.07 2.60 -16.91
CA GLU A 137 6.75 2.21 -17.41
C GLU A 137 5.74 3.37 -17.30
N PHE A 138 5.78 4.12 -16.19
CA PHE A 138 4.91 5.28 -16.01
C PHE A 138 5.17 6.38 -17.03
N ILE A 139 6.45 6.71 -17.30
CA ILE A 139 6.82 7.73 -18.30
C ILE A 139 6.35 7.33 -19.70
N ASP A 140 6.51 6.03 -20.04
CA ASP A 140 6.14 5.51 -21.34
C ASP A 140 4.61 5.55 -21.55
N ASP A 141 3.83 5.23 -20.52
CA ASP A 141 2.39 5.21 -20.59
C ASP A 141 1.75 6.62 -20.43
N TYR A 142 2.39 7.51 -19.66
CA TYR A 142 1.86 8.85 -19.32
C TYR A 142 2.85 9.98 -19.63
N PRO A 143 3.24 10.19 -20.92
CA PRO A 143 4.29 11.16 -21.28
C PRO A 143 3.89 12.63 -21.08
N LYS A 144 2.65 12.92 -20.68
CA LYS A 144 2.15 14.26 -20.38
C LYS A 144 1.63 14.41 -18.94
N SER A 145 1.95 13.47 -18.06
CA SER A 145 1.49 13.46 -16.68
C SER A 145 2.01 14.66 -15.88
N LYS A 146 1.19 15.14 -14.96
CA LYS A 146 1.57 16.14 -13.95
C LYS A 146 2.69 15.66 -13.03
N TYR A 147 2.93 14.36 -12.91
CA TYR A 147 3.93 13.76 -12.04
C TYR A 147 5.33 13.66 -12.65
N LEU A 148 5.50 13.94 -13.95
CA LEU A 148 6.77 13.72 -14.65
C LEU A 148 7.98 14.41 -14.02
N SER A 149 7.84 15.65 -13.58
CA SER A 149 8.96 16.36 -12.94
C SER A 149 9.44 15.70 -11.66
N LEU A 150 8.51 15.20 -10.83
CA LEU A 150 8.82 14.47 -9.60
C LEU A 150 9.46 13.11 -9.91
N ILE A 151 8.95 12.42 -10.93
CA ILE A 151 9.44 11.12 -11.37
C ILE A 151 10.89 11.23 -11.87
N LEU A 152 11.19 12.20 -12.72
CA LEU A 152 12.55 12.41 -13.23
C LEU A 152 13.56 12.70 -12.10
N LEU A 153 13.15 13.48 -11.11
CA LEU A 153 13.97 13.71 -9.91
C LEU A 153 14.18 12.42 -9.12
N SER A 154 13.12 11.65 -8.90
CA SER A 154 13.18 10.36 -8.19
C SER A 154 14.08 9.35 -8.91
N ILE A 155 13.98 9.23 -10.23
CA ILE A 155 14.87 8.38 -11.05
C ILE A 155 16.33 8.79 -10.87
N LYS A 156 16.64 10.10 -10.94
CA LYS A 156 17.99 10.61 -10.72
C LYS A 156 18.53 10.20 -9.35
N ASP A 157 17.74 10.33 -8.30
CA ASP A 157 18.16 9.98 -6.94
C ASP A 157 18.41 8.48 -6.78
N LEU A 158 17.55 7.64 -7.36
CA LEU A 158 17.70 6.19 -7.34
C LEU A 158 18.91 5.73 -8.15
N ARG A 159 19.15 6.31 -9.34
CA ARG A 159 20.34 6.05 -10.16
C ARG A 159 21.63 6.44 -9.42
N ASN A 160 21.64 7.61 -8.77
CA ASN A 160 22.77 8.04 -7.94
C ASN A 160 23.04 7.06 -6.79
N LYS A 161 22.00 6.50 -6.18
CA LYS A 161 22.11 5.45 -5.13
C LYS A 161 22.77 4.20 -5.69
N MET A 162 22.36 3.74 -6.88
CA MET A 162 22.93 2.56 -7.54
C MET A 162 24.38 2.80 -7.97
N ALA A 163 24.68 3.97 -8.54
CA ALA A 163 26.05 4.36 -8.89
C ALA A 163 26.96 4.40 -7.64
N THR A 164 26.44 4.93 -6.53
CA THR A 164 27.15 4.95 -5.24
C THR A 164 27.48 3.54 -4.76
N LYS A 165 26.57 2.58 -4.87
CA LYS A 165 26.83 1.17 -4.53
C LYS A 165 28.01 0.62 -5.32
N LEU A 166 28.00 0.77 -6.64
CA LEU A 166 29.08 0.29 -7.52
C LEU A 166 30.41 1.00 -7.24
N TYR A 167 30.38 2.31 -7.02
CA TYR A 167 31.57 3.08 -6.64
C TYR A 167 32.18 2.55 -5.33
N GLN A 168 31.38 2.38 -4.30
CA GLN A 168 31.86 1.86 -2.99
C GLN A 168 32.37 0.41 -3.12
N THR A 169 31.78 -0.40 -3.98
CA THR A 169 32.28 -1.73 -4.31
C THR A 169 33.66 -1.65 -4.97
N GLY A 170 33.87 -0.70 -5.88
CA GLY A 170 35.18 -0.46 -6.50
C GLY A 170 36.23 -0.04 -5.46
N ILE A 171 35.89 0.86 -4.53
CA ILE A 171 36.78 1.26 -3.43
C ILE A 171 37.12 0.06 -2.53
N LEU A 172 36.18 -0.83 -2.25
CA LEU A 172 36.43 -2.05 -1.50
C LEU A 172 37.45 -2.96 -2.21
N TYR A 173 37.30 -3.17 -3.53
CA TYR A 173 38.23 -3.96 -4.33
C TYR A 173 39.65 -3.33 -4.36
N ILE A 174 39.78 -1.99 -4.39
CA ILE A 174 41.10 -1.34 -4.25
C ILE A 174 41.74 -1.70 -2.90
N LYS A 175 40.99 -1.66 -1.80
CA LYS A 175 41.51 -2.02 -0.46
C LYS A 175 41.91 -3.48 -0.34
N MET A 176 41.32 -4.34 -1.19
CA MET A 176 41.67 -5.78 -1.29
C MET A 176 42.79 -6.04 -2.31
N GLU A 177 43.33 -5.00 -2.91
CA GLU A 177 44.35 -5.08 -3.99
C GLU A 177 43.86 -5.79 -5.27
N GLU A 178 42.53 -5.95 -5.43
CA GLU A 178 41.85 -6.55 -6.56
C GLU A 178 41.59 -5.50 -7.66
N TYR A 179 42.65 -4.94 -8.26
CA TYR A 179 42.55 -3.83 -9.20
C TYR A 179 41.71 -4.12 -10.46
N PRO A 180 41.76 -5.34 -11.07
CA PRO A 180 40.91 -5.66 -12.20
C PRO A 180 39.41 -5.57 -11.85
N SER A 181 39.01 -6.09 -10.68
CA SER A 181 37.66 -6.05 -10.19
C SER A 181 37.20 -4.62 -9.87
N ALA A 182 38.09 -3.80 -9.29
CA ALA A 182 37.82 -2.38 -9.04
C ALA A 182 37.53 -1.63 -10.36
N LYS A 183 38.34 -1.86 -11.40
CA LYS A 183 38.15 -1.25 -12.73
C LYS A 183 36.80 -1.60 -13.33
N ILE A 184 36.36 -2.85 -13.21
CA ILE A 184 35.03 -3.29 -13.69
C ILE A 184 33.93 -2.58 -12.92
N ALA A 185 34.03 -2.51 -11.58
CA ALA A 185 33.03 -1.86 -10.76
C ALA A 185 32.87 -0.36 -11.10
N PHE A 186 33.97 0.38 -11.25
CA PHE A 186 33.93 1.79 -11.63
C PHE A 186 33.40 1.99 -13.05
N LYS A 187 33.80 1.13 -13.98
CA LYS A 187 33.26 1.17 -15.35
C LYS A 187 31.76 0.97 -15.36
N ASN A 188 31.26 -0.03 -14.63
CA ASN A 188 29.82 -0.27 -14.52
C ASN A 188 29.07 0.91 -13.88
N ALA A 189 29.70 1.61 -12.88
CA ALA A 189 29.09 2.80 -12.30
C ALA A 189 28.93 3.94 -13.32
N ILE A 190 29.86 4.09 -14.26
CA ILE A 190 29.82 5.14 -15.30
C ILE A 190 28.88 4.76 -16.44
N ASP A 191 28.91 3.49 -16.87
CA ASP A 191 28.20 3.04 -18.07
C ASP A 191 26.70 2.82 -17.82
N SER A 192 26.31 2.51 -16.55
CA SER A 192 24.94 2.15 -16.21
C SER A 192 24.12 3.29 -15.59
N TYR A 193 24.75 4.32 -15.04
CA TYR A 193 24.10 5.39 -14.28
C TYR A 193 24.66 6.76 -14.59
#